data_770f637b3f62c3dd016020abfeec1929
#
_entry.id   770f637b3f62c3dd016020abfeec1929
#
_cell.length_a   1.000
_cell.length_b   1.000
_cell.length_c   1.000
_cell.angle_alpha   90.00
_cell.angle_beta   90.00
_cell.angle_gamma   90.00
#
_symmetry.space_group_name_H-M   'P 1'
#
loop_
_entity.id
_entity.type
_entity.pdbx_description
1 polymer ?
#
loop_
_entity_poly.entity_id
_entity_poly.type
_entity_poly.pdbx_seq_one_letter_code
_entity_poly.pdbx_strand_id
1 'polypeptide(L)'
;RALCIELVGTRFLRRMVRLLVATAVEEAQKSEEVRDEGVLKAICLSGDRTLRARPFPGLGLAFAGCGFDYRSMAYYKFISKAKRAMLDEEFRRRDEDATAQQ
;
A
#
# COMPACT_ATOMS: atom_id res chain seq x y z
N ARG A 1 14.43 -15.11 -12.88
CA ARG A 1 14.13 -13.74 -12.44
C ARG A 1 12.70 -13.61 -11.94
N ALA A 2 12.52 -12.98 -10.82
CA ALA A 2 11.20 -12.69 -10.27
C ALA A 2 11.08 -11.18 -10.01
N LEU A 3 9.88 -10.64 -10.22
CA LEU A 3 9.54 -9.28 -9.86
C LEU A 3 8.73 -9.31 -8.57
N CYS A 4 9.14 -8.54 -7.58
CA CYS A 4 8.39 -8.35 -6.36
C CYS A 4 7.75 -6.97 -6.36
N ILE A 5 6.44 -6.91 -6.14
CA ILE A 5 5.70 -5.66 -6.02
C ILE A 5 5.18 -5.57 -4.59
N GLU A 6 5.56 -4.51 -3.89
CA GLU A 6 5.09 -4.22 -2.54
C GLU A 6 4.04 -3.10 -2.57
N LEU A 7 2.90 -3.36 -1.95
CA LEU A 7 1.87 -2.35 -1.75
C LEU A 7 1.72 -2.08 -0.25
N VAL A 8 1.77 -0.81 0.10
CA VAL A 8 1.62 -0.34 1.49
C VAL A 8 0.38 0.54 1.57
N GLY A 9 -0.46 0.25 2.52
CA GLY A 9 -1.69 1.01 2.73
C GLY A 9 -2.24 0.81 4.11
N THR A 10 -3.17 1.65 4.49
CA THR A 10 -3.84 1.57 5.79
C THR A 10 -4.95 0.53 5.80
N ARG A 11 -5.49 0.22 4.64
CA ARG A 11 -6.61 -0.70 4.48
C ARG A 11 -6.65 -1.22 3.04
N PHE A 12 -6.92 -2.52 2.91
CA PHE A 12 -7.16 -3.13 1.61
C PHE A 12 -8.53 -3.79 1.59
N LEU A 13 -9.29 -3.54 0.54
CA LEU A 13 -10.56 -4.21 0.29
C LEU A 13 -10.32 -5.61 -0.28
N ARG A 14 -11.35 -6.44 -0.27
CA ARG A 14 -11.28 -7.79 -0.82
C ARG A 14 -10.80 -7.77 -2.28
N ARG A 15 -9.78 -8.57 -2.56
CA ARG A 15 -9.16 -8.69 -3.90
C ARG A 15 -8.51 -7.41 -4.44
N MET A 16 -8.50 -6.33 -3.68
CA MET A 16 -8.00 -5.04 -4.14
C MET A 16 -6.55 -5.09 -4.62
N VAL A 17 -5.66 -5.70 -3.84
CA VAL A 17 -4.24 -5.83 -4.20
C VAL A 17 -4.07 -6.63 -5.49
N ARG A 18 -4.78 -7.76 -5.59
CA ARG A 18 -4.72 -8.63 -6.78
C ARG A 18 -5.26 -7.94 -8.04
N LEU A 19 -6.30 -7.13 -7.90
CA LEU A 19 -6.86 -6.33 -9.00
C LEU A 19 -5.94 -5.20 -9.43
N LEU A 20 -5.36 -4.48 -8.49
CA LEU A 20 -4.44 -3.38 -8.77
C LEU A 20 -3.20 -3.86 -9.52
N VAL A 21 -2.59 -4.93 -9.03
CA VAL A 21 -1.39 -5.50 -9.66
C VAL A 21 -1.71 -6.06 -11.04
N ALA A 22 -2.81 -6.80 -11.18
CA ALA A 22 -3.22 -7.35 -12.47
C ALA A 22 -3.49 -6.25 -13.50
N THR A 23 -4.17 -5.18 -13.12
CA THR A 23 -4.47 -4.05 -14.00
C THR A 23 -3.20 -3.33 -14.42
N ALA A 24 -2.29 -3.07 -13.48
CA ALA A 24 -1.02 -2.41 -13.77
C ALA A 24 -0.13 -3.25 -14.70
N VAL A 25 -0.03 -4.56 -14.47
CA VAL A 25 0.77 -5.46 -15.30
C VAL A 25 0.19 -5.60 -16.70
N GLU A 26 -1.13 -5.75 -16.82
CA GLU A 26 -1.80 -5.82 -18.12
C GLU A 26 -1.57 -4.53 -18.92
N GLU A 27 -1.67 -3.37 -18.30
CA GLU A 27 -1.42 -2.09 -18.94
C GLU A 27 0.05 -1.94 -19.37
N ALA A 28 0.98 -2.38 -18.50
CA ALA A 28 2.41 -2.33 -18.80
C ALA A 28 2.83 -3.23 -19.97
N GLN A 29 2.08 -4.30 -20.24
CA GLN A 29 2.33 -5.21 -21.36
C GLN A 29 1.84 -4.69 -22.71
N LYS A 30 1.02 -3.65 -22.74
CA LYS A 30 0.59 -3.00 -23.96
C LYS A 30 1.75 -2.22 -24.61
N SER A 31 1.67 -2.01 -25.93
CA SER A 31 2.64 -1.17 -26.63
C SER A 31 2.57 0.27 -26.12
N GLU A 32 3.67 1.02 -26.23
CA GLU A 32 3.74 2.41 -25.77
C GLU A 32 2.65 3.32 -26.35
N GLU A 33 2.24 3.04 -27.59
CA GLU A 33 1.24 3.84 -28.31
C GLU A 33 -0.16 3.76 -27.70
N VAL A 34 -0.51 2.60 -27.07
CA VAL A 34 -1.84 2.36 -26.51
C VAL A 34 -1.81 2.27 -24.97
N ARG A 35 -0.63 2.36 -24.39
CA ARG A 35 -0.47 2.28 -22.93
C ARG A 35 -1.01 3.55 -22.26
N ASP A 36 -1.85 3.35 -21.25
CA ASP A 36 -2.37 4.42 -20.41
C ASP A 36 -1.77 4.32 -19.01
N GLU A 37 -0.80 5.17 -18.71
CA GLU A 37 -0.17 5.23 -17.39
C GLU A 37 -1.12 5.72 -16.29
N GLY A 38 -2.20 6.40 -16.66
CA GLY A 38 -3.21 6.90 -15.75
C GLY A 38 -4.39 5.96 -15.51
N VAL A 39 -4.34 4.70 -15.99
CA VAL A 39 -5.50 3.79 -15.95
C VAL A 39 -6.01 3.52 -14.54
N LEU A 40 -5.14 3.33 -13.57
CA LEU A 40 -5.54 3.08 -12.18
C LEU A 40 -6.26 4.28 -11.58
N LYS A 41 -5.75 5.50 -11.85
CA LYS A 41 -6.38 6.73 -11.41
C LYS A 41 -7.75 6.92 -12.08
N ALA A 42 -7.85 6.63 -13.37
CA ALA A 42 -9.10 6.71 -14.10
C ALA A 42 -10.16 5.76 -13.55
N ILE A 43 -9.79 4.52 -13.21
CA ILE A 43 -10.69 3.55 -12.57
C ILE A 43 -11.18 4.06 -11.21
N CYS A 44 -10.28 4.60 -10.40
CA CYS A 44 -10.64 5.14 -9.08
C CYS A 44 -11.61 6.33 -9.18
N LEU A 45 -11.42 7.20 -10.16
CA LEU A 45 -12.27 8.39 -10.35
C LEU A 45 -13.62 8.07 -10.98
N SER A 46 -13.65 7.18 -11.95
CA SER A 46 -14.87 6.84 -12.69
C SER A 46 -15.72 5.77 -12.01
N GLY A 47 -15.11 4.92 -11.21
CA GLY A 47 -15.77 3.74 -10.66
C GLY A 47 -16.13 2.68 -11.69
N ASP A 48 -15.65 2.81 -12.92
CA ASP A 48 -15.95 1.90 -14.01
C ASP A 48 -15.19 0.58 -13.87
N ARG A 49 -15.94 -0.48 -13.53
CA ARG A 49 -15.40 -1.83 -13.32
C ARG A 49 -14.94 -2.50 -14.61
N THR A 50 -15.37 -2.03 -15.77
CA THR A 50 -14.99 -2.63 -17.06
C THR A 50 -13.54 -2.34 -17.45
N LEU A 51 -12.95 -1.28 -16.88
CA LEU A 51 -11.58 -0.87 -17.16
C LEU A 51 -10.53 -1.72 -16.43
N ARG A 52 -10.94 -2.49 -15.41
CA ARG A 52 -10.01 -3.29 -14.61
C ARG A 52 -9.79 -4.68 -15.21
N ALA A 53 -8.59 -5.21 -15.01
CA ALA A 53 -8.28 -6.59 -15.38
C ALA A 53 -8.92 -7.59 -14.42
N ARG A 54 -8.89 -8.87 -14.80
CA ARG A 54 -9.20 -9.97 -13.87
C ARG A 54 -8.17 -10.00 -12.76
N PRO A 55 -8.56 -10.25 -11.50
CA PRO A 55 -7.60 -10.37 -10.41
C PRO A 55 -6.66 -11.55 -10.65
N PHE A 56 -5.37 -11.37 -10.38
CA PHE A 56 -4.43 -12.47 -10.39
C PHE A 56 -4.79 -13.51 -9.31
N PRO A 57 -4.40 -14.78 -9.51
CA PRO A 57 -4.52 -15.79 -8.46
C PRO A 57 -3.79 -15.37 -7.20
N GLY A 58 -4.30 -15.75 -6.03
CA GLY A 58 -3.69 -15.43 -4.76
C GLY A 58 -2.38 -16.17 -4.44
N LEU A 59 -1.94 -17.07 -5.33
CA LEU A 59 -0.78 -17.93 -5.09
C LEU A 59 0.52 -17.16 -4.79
N GLY A 60 0.75 -16.05 -5.48
CA GLY A 60 1.94 -15.23 -5.28
C GLY A 60 1.78 -14.09 -4.27
N LEU A 61 0.61 -13.98 -3.63
CA LEU A 61 0.32 -12.92 -2.67
C LEU A 61 0.79 -13.33 -1.28
N ALA A 62 1.59 -12.49 -0.65
CA ALA A 62 2.07 -12.71 0.71
C ALA A 62 1.88 -11.46 1.56
N PHE A 63 1.54 -11.66 2.82
CA PHE A 63 1.53 -10.58 3.81
C PHE A 63 2.96 -10.33 4.28
N ALA A 64 3.50 -9.15 4.00
CA ALA A 64 4.89 -8.82 4.31
C ALA A 64 5.07 -8.30 5.75
N GLY A 65 4.04 -7.67 6.30
CA GLY A 65 4.08 -7.15 7.65
C GLY A 65 3.09 -6.03 7.88
N CYS A 66 2.99 -5.59 9.12
CA CYS A 66 2.19 -4.43 9.48
C CYS A 66 2.92 -3.58 10.51
N GLY A 67 2.65 -2.28 10.47
CA GLY A 67 3.05 -1.33 11.48
C GLY A 67 1.84 -0.66 12.12
N PHE A 68 2.03 -0.08 13.26
CA PHE A 68 0.97 0.64 13.96
C PHE A 68 1.40 2.07 14.24
N ASP A 69 0.50 3.01 13.99
CA ASP A 69 0.65 4.37 14.50
C ASP A 69 -0.03 4.46 15.87
N TYR A 70 0.74 4.29 16.91
CA TYR A 70 0.23 4.33 18.28
C TYR A 70 -0.39 5.68 18.64
N ARG A 71 -0.02 6.77 17.96
CA ARG A 71 -0.58 8.09 18.22
C ARG A 71 -2.04 8.20 17.78
N SER A 72 -2.41 7.49 16.71
CA SER A 72 -3.77 7.47 16.20
C SER A 72 -4.67 6.41 16.85
N MET A 73 -4.10 5.49 17.61
CA MET A 73 -4.86 4.44 18.28
C MET A 73 -5.58 4.96 19.53
N ALA A 74 -6.81 4.52 19.72
CA ALA A 74 -7.61 4.94 20.86
C ALA A 74 -6.92 4.67 22.20
N TYR A 75 -6.23 3.54 22.34
CA TYR A 75 -5.57 3.18 23.60
C TYR A 75 -4.38 4.10 23.95
N TYR A 76 -3.79 4.79 23.00
CA TYR A 76 -2.73 5.76 23.25
C TYR A 76 -3.14 6.79 24.30
N LYS A 77 -4.42 7.14 24.36
CA LYS A 77 -4.97 8.06 25.35
C LYS A 77 -4.98 7.49 26.78
N PHE A 78 -4.96 6.17 26.89
CA PHE A 78 -5.04 5.46 28.18
C PHE A 78 -3.68 4.99 28.72
N ILE A 79 -2.62 5.08 27.94
CA ILE A 79 -1.28 4.72 28.40
C ILE A 79 -0.67 5.86 29.24
N SER A 80 0.27 5.52 30.10
CA SER A 80 0.92 6.49 30.95
C SER A 80 1.69 7.55 30.16
N LYS A 81 1.86 8.72 30.75
CA LYS A 81 2.63 9.83 30.14
C LYS A 81 4.06 9.39 29.81
N ALA A 82 4.69 8.61 30.70
CA ALA A 82 6.05 8.09 30.46
C ALA A 82 6.09 7.17 29.25
N LYS A 83 5.11 6.27 29.10
CA LYS A 83 5.04 5.36 27.94
C LYS A 83 4.78 6.11 26.64
N ARG A 84 3.95 7.16 26.67
CA ARG A 84 3.76 8.05 25.48
C ARG A 84 5.06 8.68 25.06
N ALA A 85 5.82 9.22 26.00
CA ALA A 85 7.11 9.85 25.72
C ALA A 85 8.09 8.86 25.07
N MET A 86 8.14 7.63 25.56
CA MET A 86 8.96 6.56 24.96
C MET A 86 8.55 6.24 23.53
N LEU A 87 7.24 6.12 23.27
CA LEU A 87 6.72 5.84 21.93
C LEU A 87 6.98 7.00 20.97
N ASP A 88 6.80 8.24 21.42
CA ASP A 88 7.07 9.41 20.60
C ASP A 88 8.54 9.51 20.22
N GLU A 89 9.45 9.18 21.14
CA GLU A 89 10.89 9.14 20.87
C GLU A 89 11.23 8.03 19.87
N GLU A 90 10.61 6.86 19.99
CA GLU A 90 10.81 5.76 19.05
C GLU A 90 10.33 6.11 17.65
N PHE A 91 9.16 6.75 17.52
CA PHE A 91 8.66 7.22 16.23
C PHE A 91 9.58 8.27 15.63
N ARG A 92 10.05 9.21 16.43
CA ARG A 92 10.98 10.24 15.96
C ARG A 92 12.27 9.63 15.39
N ARG A 93 12.83 8.64 16.06
CA ARG A 93 14.02 7.91 15.58
C ARG A 93 13.76 7.21 14.25
N ARG A 94 12.61 6.54 14.11
CA ARG A 94 12.24 5.87 12.86
C ARG A 94 12.09 6.85 11.70
N ASP A 95 11.46 8.00 11.95
CA ASP A 95 11.30 9.04 10.95
C ASP A 95 12.65 9.63 10.52
N GLU A 96 13.57 9.86 11.45
CA GLU A 96 14.94 10.32 11.17
C GLU A 96 15.72 9.29 10.36
N ASP A 97 15.64 8.00 10.73
CA ASP A 97 16.30 6.91 10.01
C ASP A 97 15.73 6.77 8.59
N ALA A 98 14.44 6.85 8.42
CA ALA A 98 13.79 6.81 7.11
C ALA A 98 14.24 7.98 6.22
N THR A 99 14.38 9.19 6.78
CA THR A 99 14.88 10.37 6.07
C THR A 99 16.35 10.22 5.70
N ALA A 100 17.17 9.64 6.57
CA ALA A 100 18.60 9.42 6.34
C ALA A 100 18.87 8.38 5.23
N GLN A 101 17.93 7.47 4.96
CA GLN A 101 18.04 6.45 3.91
C GLN A 101 17.58 6.92 2.53
N GLN A 102 16.99 8.10 2.45
CA GLN A 102 16.66 8.75 1.18
C GLN A 102 17.87 9.55 0.64
#